data_f9133af2b25ed493813e9c9f299821b5
#
_entry.id   f9133af2b25ed493813e9c9f299821b5
#
_cell.length_a   1.000
_cell.length_b   1.000
_cell.length_c   1.000
_cell.angle_alpha   90.00
_cell.angle_beta   90.00
_cell.angle_gamma   90.00
#
_symmetry.space_group_name_H-M   'P 1'
#
loop_
_entity.id
_entity.type
_entity.pdbx_description
1 polymer ?
#
loop_
_entity_poly.entity_id
_entity_poly.type
_entity_poly.pdbx_seq_one_letter_code
_entity_poly.pdbx_strand_id
1 'polypeptide(L)'
;MRAFTRIAVVLLLVPGLVRAQSRPAADTLAASLQSRYQGIKDFTADFVHTYRGGVLRTQTQERGTVMVKRPGRMRWVYSAPERKEFVADGRKIYAYIPEDRQVIVSVVPADDQATTPALFLAGKGDISRDFTAAYADSPDPGTVSLKLTPRKEEPEYEYLIVTIDPVTLQIRALTTRDRQGGDSTLTFSNLQENRGLADKVFAFLIPRGVEVITDGTSK
;
A
#
# COMPACT_ATOMS: atom_id res chain seq x y z
N MET A 1 53.60 -59.41 -26.57
CA MET A 1 53.60 -57.92 -26.54
C MET A 1 52.14 -57.51 -26.74
N ARG A 2 51.52 -57.06 -25.65
CA ARG A 2 50.11 -56.57 -25.65
C ARG A 2 50.13 -55.05 -25.56
N ALA A 3 49.62 -54.37 -26.61
CA ALA A 3 49.53 -52.93 -26.68
C ALA A 3 48.28 -52.48 -25.93
N PHE A 4 48.43 -51.61 -24.87
CA PHE A 4 47.36 -50.97 -24.17
C PHE A 4 47.07 -49.61 -24.85
N THR A 5 45.90 -49.52 -25.53
CA THR A 5 45.40 -48.29 -26.09
C THR A 5 44.76 -47.47 -24.98
N ARG A 6 45.33 -46.32 -24.65
CA ARG A 6 44.74 -45.36 -23.68
C ARG A 6 43.73 -44.46 -24.40
N ILE A 7 42.46 -44.63 -24.08
CA ILE A 7 41.38 -43.73 -24.53
C ILE A 7 41.39 -42.50 -23.58
N ALA A 8 41.71 -41.34 -24.12
CA ALA A 8 41.58 -40.07 -23.41
C ALA A 8 40.14 -39.56 -23.55
N VAL A 9 39.38 -39.54 -22.48
CA VAL A 9 38.06 -38.91 -22.44
C VAL A 9 38.25 -37.41 -22.25
N VAL A 10 37.98 -36.63 -23.28
CA VAL A 10 37.94 -35.15 -23.21
C VAL A 10 36.57 -34.75 -22.70
N LEU A 11 36.50 -34.30 -21.46
CA LEU A 11 35.28 -33.73 -20.84
C LEU A 11 35.10 -32.29 -21.37
N LEU A 12 34.19 -32.10 -22.32
CA LEU A 12 33.79 -30.77 -22.79
C LEU A 12 32.90 -30.11 -21.71
N LEU A 13 33.49 -29.19 -20.95
CA LEU A 13 32.77 -28.25 -20.09
C LEU A 13 32.01 -27.25 -20.97
N VAL A 14 30.72 -27.43 -21.11
CA VAL A 14 29.82 -26.45 -21.72
C VAL A 14 29.54 -25.37 -20.67
N PRO A 15 29.98 -24.12 -20.82
CA PRO A 15 29.63 -23.07 -19.94
C PRO A 15 28.13 -22.77 -20.07
N GLY A 16 27.35 -23.17 -19.09
CA GLY A 16 25.94 -22.79 -18.99
C GLY A 16 25.82 -21.27 -18.96
N LEU A 17 25.30 -20.68 -20.03
CA LEU A 17 24.88 -19.28 -20.05
C LEU A 17 23.72 -19.13 -19.07
N VAL A 18 24.04 -18.72 -17.84
CA VAL A 18 23.06 -18.20 -16.89
C VAL A 18 22.52 -16.90 -17.51
N ARG A 19 21.37 -17.01 -18.16
CA ARG A 19 20.63 -15.84 -18.62
C ARG A 19 20.15 -15.12 -17.36
N ALA A 20 20.81 -14.02 -17.02
CA ALA A 20 20.27 -13.07 -16.06
C ALA A 20 18.91 -12.60 -16.61
N GLN A 21 17.81 -13.02 -15.96
CA GLN A 21 16.49 -12.51 -16.30
C GLN A 21 16.51 -10.99 -16.02
N SER A 22 16.46 -10.19 -17.08
CA SER A 22 16.34 -8.75 -16.94
C SER A 22 15.04 -8.43 -16.22
N ARG A 23 15.13 -7.60 -15.19
CA ARG A 23 13.96 -7.12 -14.46
C ARG A 23 13.01 -6.42 -15.47
N PRO A 24 11.69 -6.65 -15.43
CA PRO A 24 10.74 -5.97 -16.32
C PRO A 24 10.82 -4.46 -16.14
N ALA A 25 10.38 -3.68 -17.12
CA ALA A 25 10.28 -2.22 -16.95
C ALA A 25 9.37 -1.87 -15.77
N ALA A 26 9.67 -0.79 -15.04
CA ALA A 26 8.91 -0.41 -13.85
C ALA A 26 7.42 -0.17 -14.16
N ASP A 27 7.12 0.43 -15.30
CA ASP A 27 5.73 0.62 -15.77
C ASP A 27 5.01 -0.70 -16.02
N THR A 28 5.72 -1.72 -16.53
CA THR A 28 5.15 -3.06 -16.72
C THR A 28 4.80 -3.71 -15.38
N LEU A 29 5.67 -3.57 -14.38
CA LEU A 29 5.39 -4.08 -13.04
C LEU A 29 4.24 -3.31 -12.38
N ALA A 30 4.20 -1.98 -12.55
CA ALA A 30 3.10 -1.14 -12.06
C ALA A 30 1.75 -1.53 -12.68
N ALA A 31 1.72 -1.80 -13.99
CA ALA A 31 0.51 -2.29 -14.68
C ALA A 31 0.08 -3.67 -14.17
N SER A 32 1.03 -4.58 -13.92
CA SER A 32 0.76 -5.90 -13.36
C SER A 32 0.18 -5.79 -11.93
N LEU A 33 0.73 -4.89 -11.12
CA LEU A 33 0.22 -4.59 -9.78
C LEU A 33 -1.21 -4.03 -9.85
N GLN A 34 -1.47 -3.08 -10.74
CA GLN A 34 -2.82 -2.54 -10.97
C GLN A 34 -3.81 -3.64 -11.35
N SER A 35 -3.46 -4.48 -12.32
CA SER A 35 -4.31 -5.59 -12.78
C SER A 35 -4.61 -6.57 -11.65
N ARG A 36 -3.59 -6.96 -10.86
CA ARG A 36 -3.80 -7.83 -9.70
C ARG A 36 -4.79 -7.24 -8.71
N TYR A 37 -4.60 -5.96 -8.36
CA TYR A 37 -5.44 -5.30 -7.36
C TYR A 37 -6.86 -5.04 -7.85
N GLN A 38 -7.09 -4.95 -9.16
CA GLN A 38 -8.45 -4.91 -9.72
C GLN A 38 -9.25 -6.20 -9.46
N GLY A 39 -8.57 -7.35 -9.36
CA GLY A 39 -9.17 -8.65 -9.04
C GLY A 39 -9.51 -8.86 -7.56
N ILE A 40 -8.97 -8.02 -6.64
CA ILE A 40 -9.22 -8.15 -5.21
C ILE A 40 -10.50 -7.39 -4.84
N LYS A 41 -11.49 -8.13 -4.33
CA LYS A 41 -12.79 -7.58 -3.91
C LYS A 41 -12.74 -7.01 -2.49
N ASP A 42 -12.06 -7.70 -1.59
CA ASP A 42 -11.87 -7.29 -0.20
C ASP A 42 -10.57 -7.88 0.36
N PHE A 43 -10.05 -7.28 1.42
CA PHE A 43 -8.96 -7.84 2.21
C PHE A 43 -8.97 -7.33 3.64
N THR A 44 -8.27 -8.07 4.51
CA THR A 44 -7.93 -7.68 5.88
C THR A 44 -6.44 -7.78 6.07
N ALA A 45 -5.86 -6.94 6.92
CA ALA A 45 -4.46 -7.04 7.32
C ALA A 45 -4.26 -6.41 8.70
N ASP A 46 -3.20 -6.86 9.38
CA ASP A 46 -2.62 -6.07 10.46
C ASP A 46 -1.67 -5.04 9.85
N PHE A 47 -1.56 -3.88 10.48
CA PHE A 47 -0.61 -2.85 10.03
C PHE A 47 0.21 -2.28 11.19
N VAL A 48 1.40 -1.83 10.83
CA VAL A 48 2.23 -0.92 11.61
C VAL A 48 2.39 0.35 10.78
N HIS A 49 2.03 1.48 11.35
CA HIS A 49 2.18 2.80 10.76
C HIS A 49 3.33 3.52 11.46
N THR A 50 4.38 3.85 10.74
CA THR A 50 5.52 4.59 11.25
C THR A 50 5.61 5.92 10.52
N TYR A 51 5.65 7.02 11.26
CA TYR A 51 5.97 8.33 10.72
C TYR A 51 7.35 8.76 11.20
N ARG A 52 8.16 9.24 10.26
CA ARG A 52 9.47 9.86 10.53
C ARG A 52 9.45 11.27 9.96
N GLY A 53 9.37 12.26 10.84
CA GLY A 53 9.33 13.67 10.45
C GLY A 53 10.65 14.13 9.83
N GLY A 54 10.57 14.92 8.74
CA GLY A 54 11.74 15.41 8.02
C GLY A 54 12.54 16.43 8.84
N VAL A 55 11.96 17.58 9.14
CA VAL A 55 12.65 18.71 9.79
C VAL A 55 12.85 18.50 11.30
N LEU A 56 11.81 18.04 12.00
CA LEU A 56 11.85 17.86 13.45
C LEU A 56 12.40 16.51 13.91
N ARG A 57 12.72 15.60 12.98
CA ARG A 57 13.21 14.23 13.25
C ARG A 57 12.37 13.45 14.28
N THR A 58 11.08 13.78 14.37
CA THR A 58 10.15 13.04 15.23
C THR A 58 9.89 11.67 14.64
N GLN A 59 9.72 10.68 15.48
CA GLN A 59 9.30 9.35 15.06
C GLN A 59 8.12 8.91 15.92
N THR A 60 7.04 8.50 15.25
CA THR A 60 5.89 7.88 15.89
C THR A 60 5.64 6.51 15.29
N GLN A 61 5.08 5.62 16.07
CA GLN A 61 4.69 4.30 15.61
C GLN A 61 3.32 3.94 16.18
N GLU A 62 2.43 3.55 15.31
CA GLU A 62 1.09 3.12 15.63
C GLU A 62 0.84 1.74 15.04
N ARG A 63 -0.13 1.00 15.55
CA ARG A 63 -0.51 -0.31 15.02
C ARG A 63 -1.99 -0.54 15.11
N GLY A 64 -2.47 -1.41 14.26
CA GLY A 64 -3.89 -1.73 14.20
C GLY A 64 -4.23 -2.76 13.14
N THR A 65 -5.50 -2.79 12.79
CA THR A 65 -6.05 -3.66 11.74
C THR A 65 -6.74 -2.83 10.67
N VAL A 66 -6.65 -3.27 9.43
CA VAL A 66 -7.34 -2.67 8.31
C VAL A 66 -8.24 -3.68 7.64
N MET A 67 -9.42 -3.26 7.27
CA MET A 67 -10.36 -3.98 6.43
C MET A 67 -10.73 -3.09 5.26
N VAL A 68 -10.67 -3.65 4.07
CA VAL A 68 -11.02 -2.95 2.83
C VAL A 68 -12.00 -3.79 2.03
N LYS A 69 -13.01 -3.15 1.47
CA LYS A 69 -13.92 -3.74 0.51
C LYS A 69 -14.16 -2.78 -0.64
N ARG A 70 -13.84 -3.22 -1.82
CA ARG A 70 -14.00 -2.40 -3.02
C ARG A 70 -15.43 -2.40 -3.53
N PRO A 71 -15.91 -1.30 -4.11
CA PRO A 71 -15.21 -0.01 -4.22
C PRO A 71 -15.38 0.86 -2.96
N GLY A 72 -14.32 1.56 -2.57
CA GLY A 72 -14.37 2.73 -1.69
C GLY A 72 -14.72 2.52 -0.22
N ARG A 73 -14.84 1.28 0.26
CA ARG A 73 -15.11 1.01 1.67
C ARG A 73 -13.85 0.57 2.39
N MET A 74 -13.57 1.15 3.55
CA MET A 74 -12.44 0.78 4.39
C MET A 74 -12.74 1.05 5.86
N ARG A 75 -12.08 0.30 6.73
CA ARG A 75 -12.08 0.51 8.17
C ARG A 75 -10.68 0.28 8.70
N TRP A 76 -10.11 1.31 9.29
CA TRP A 76 -8.83 1.30 9.97
C TRP A 76 -9.08 1.43 11.47
N VAL A 77 -8.64 0.44 12.24
CA VAL A 77 -8.79 0.44 13.69
C VAL A 77 -7.39 0.49 14.30
N TYR A 78 -6.99 1.64 14.79
CA TYR A 78 -5.75 1.82 15.54
C TYR A 78 -5.96 1.32 16.98
N SER A 79 -5.03 0.50 17.46
CA SER A 79 -5.09 -0.11 18.80
C SER A 79 -4.02 0.37 19.75
N ALA A 80 -2.94 0.98 19.24
CA ALA A 80 -1.84 1.51 20.03
C ALA A 80 -1.02 2.56 19.24
N PRO A 81 -0.41 3.55 19.92
CA PRO A 81 -0.53 3.79 21.36
C PRO A 81 -1.93 4.28 21.75
N GLU A 82 -2.60 5.05 20.87
CA GLU A 82 -3.93 5.61 21.08
C GLU A 82 -4.96 4.88 20.23
N ARG A 83 -6.17 4.77 20.73
CA ARG A 83 -7.29 4.24 19.95
C ARG A 83 -7.85 5.32 19.06
N LYS A 84 -7.93 5.05 17.77
CA LYS A 84 -8.66 5.87 16.80
C LYS A 84 -9.19 4.98 15.69
N GLU A 85 -10.20 5.44 15.02
CA GLU A 85 -10.87 4.67 13.99
C GLU A 85 -11.21 5.55 12.79
N PHE A 86 -10.89 5.06 11.59
CA PHE A 86 -11.26 5.69 10.32
C PHE A 86 -12.13 4.72 9.55
N VAL A 87 -13.34 5.16 9.20
CA VAL A 87 -14.29 4.34 8.44
C VAL A 87 -14.74 5.11 7.21
N ALA A 88 -14.55 4.52 6.03
CA ALA A 88 -15.20 4.97 4.80
C ALA A 88 -16.30 3.98 4.44
N ASP A 89 -17.54 4.45 4.33
CA ASP A 89 -18.71 3.63 3.99
C ASP A 89 -18.99 3.58 2.48
N GLY A 90 -18.13 4.26 1.68
CA GLY A 90 -18.28 4.45 0.24
C GLY A 90 -18.88 5.80 -0.14
N ARG A 91 -19.37 6.59 0.82
CA ARG A 91 -19.91 7.95 0.64
C ARG A 91 -19.28 8.96 1.56
N LYS A 92 -19.10 8.60 2.82
CA LYS A 92 -18.54 9.43 3.88
C LYS A 92 -17.33 8.74 4.50
N ILE A 93 -16.45 9.57 5.03
CA ILE A 93 -15.33 9.16 5.88
C ILE A 93 -15.62 9.67 7.28
N TYR A 94 -15.50 8.80 8.26
CA TYR A 94 -15.64 9.08 9.68
C TYR A 94 -14.27 8.88 10.32
N ALA A 95 -13.71 9.94 10.90
CA ALA A 95 -12.51 9.87 11.72
C ALA A 95 -12.92 10.01 13.19
N TYR A 96 -12.88 8.94 13.95
CA TYR A 96 -13.28 8.90 15.35
C TYR A 96 -12.06 8.84 16.26
N ILE A 97 -11.97 9.80 17.16
CA ILE A 97 -10.93 9.90 18.18
C ILE A 97 -11.63 9.84 19.55
N PRO A 98 -11.67 8.66 20.20
CA PRO A 98 -12.40 8.44 21.43
C PRO A 98 -11.95 9.37 22.59
N GLU A 99 -10.64 9.65 22.69
CA GLU A 99 -10.07 10.49 23.76
C GLU A 99 -10.60 11.92 23.69
N ASP A 100 -10.71 12.46 22.48
CA ASP A 100 -11.24 13.80 22.23
C ASP A 100 -12.78 13.84 22.22
N ARG A 101 -13.43 12.67 22.24
CA ARG A 101 -14.88 12.51 22.05
C ARG A 101 -15.38 13.21 20.79
N GLN A 102 -14.61 13.10 19.71
CA GLN A 102 -14.90 13.75 18.43
C GLN A 102 -15.01 12.75 17.29
N VAL A 103 -15.94 13.04 16.39
CA VAL A 103 -16.04 12.43 15.07
C VAL A 103 -15.98 13.51 14.02
N ILE A 104 -14.97 13.45 13.16
CA ILE A 104 -14.87 14.30 11.96
C ILE A 104 -15.52 13.54 10.82
N VAL A 105 -16.47 14.18 10.14
CA VAL A 105 -17.19 13.59 9.00
C VAL A 105 -16.87 14.37 7.74
N SER A 106 -16.31 13.68 6.74
CA SER A 106 -16.02 14.25 5.43
C SER A 106 -16.64 13.39 4.31
N VAL A 107 -16.66 13.92 3.09
CA VAL A 107 -17.15 13.19 1.90
C VAL A 107 -15.99 12.43 1.27
N VAL A 108 -16.24 11.20 0.82
CA VAL A 108 -15.25 10.45 0.05
C VAL A 108 -14.97 11.20 -1.26
N PRO A 109 -13.69 11.55 -1.56
CA PRO A 109 -13.34 12.22 -2.81
C PRO A 109 -13.80 11.43 -4.04
N ALA A 110 -14.08 12.15 -5.13
CA ALA A 110 -14.35 11.53 -6.43
C ALA A 110 -13.14 10.75 -6.94
N ASP A 111 -13.34 9.80 -7.87
CA ASP A 111 -12.29 8.88 -8.34
C ASP A 111 -11.10 9.58 -9.01
N ASP A 112 -11.33 10.74 -9.61
CA ASP A 112 -10.30 11.60 -10.21
C ASP A 112 -9.55 12.48 -9.21
N GLN A 113 -10.02 12.52 -7.97
CA GLN A 113 -9.43 13.26 -6.84
C GLN A 113 -8.87 12.31 -5.77
N ALA A 114 -8.90 11.00 -6.02
CA ALA A 114 -8.53 9.98 -5.04
C ALA A 114 -7.02 9.75 -5.07
N THR A 115 -6.30 10.47 -4.27
CA THR A 115 -4.85 10.58 -4.34
C THR A 115 -4.12 9.98 -3.16
N THR A 116 -4.82 9.65 -2.07
CA THR A 116 -4.15 9.07 -0.90
C THR A 116 -3.88 7.56 -1.06
N PRO A 117 -2.78 7.04 -0.49
CA PRO A 117 -2.47 5.60 -0.49
C PRO A 117 -3.61 4.74 0.04
N ALA A 118 -4.34 5.22 1.05
CA ALA A 118 -5.49 4.54 1.63
C ALA A 118 -6.62 4.39 0.61
N LEU A 119 -6.92 5.44 -0.17
CA LEU A 119 -7.94 5.41 -1.22
C LEU A 119 -7.53 4.47 -2.37
N PHE A 120 -6.24 4.43 -2.73
CA PHE A 120 -5.74 3.44 -3.69
C PHE A 120 -6.02 2.00 -3.22
N LEU A 121 -5.74 1.68 -1.96
CA LEU A 121 -6.07 0.37 -1.40
C LEU A 121 -7.56 0.07 -1.50
N ALA A 122 -8.42 1.08 -1.32
CA ALA A 122 -9.87 0.96 -1.47
C ALA A 122 -10.35 0.85 -2.93
N GLY A 123 -9.43 0.82 -3.89
CA GLY A 123 -9.74 0.69 -5.32
C GLY A 123 -10.10 1.99 -6.01
N LYS A 124 -9.72 3.12 -5.43
CA LYS A 124 -9.81 4.44 -6.04
C LYS A 124 -8.48 4.78 -6.74
N GLY A 125 -8.55 5.48 -7.86
CA GLY A 125 -7.37 5.82 -8.65
C GLY A 125 -6.86 4.69 -9.55
N ASP A 126 -5.88 5.02 -10.40
CA ASP A 126 -5.23 4.11 -11.33
C ASP A 126 -3.73 4.41 -11.38
N ILE A 127 -2.90 3.38 -11.08
CA ILE A 127 -1.44 3.57 -11.02
C ILE A 127 -0.88 4.05 -12.35
N SER A 128 -1.29 3.43 -13.46
CA SER A 128 -0.72 3.70 -14.77
C SER A 128 -1.16 5.05 -15.34
N ARG A 129 -2.38 5.46 -15.03
CA ARG A 129 -2.93 6.74 -15.43
C ARG A 129 -2.37 7.90 -14.60
N ASP A 130 -2.29 7.70 -13.28
CA ASP A 130 -2.09 8.79 -12.33
C ASP A 130 -0.62 9.00 -11.96
N PHE A 131 0.25 7.97 -12.18
CA PHE A 131 1.65 7.99 -11.75
C PHE A 131 2.62 7.62 -12.88
N THR A 132 3.85 8.08 -12.73
CA THR A 132 5.03 7.51 -13.39
C THR A 132 5.71 6.55 -12.42
N ALA A 133 6.15 5.38 -12.91
CA ALA A 133 6.79 4.37 -12.07
C ALA A 133 8.29 4.30 -12.33
N ALA A 134 9.07 4.16 -11.26
CA ALA A 134 10.50 3.85 -11.29
C ALA A 134 10.81 2.82 -10.20
N TYR A 135 11.87 2.05 -10.36
CA TYR A 135 12.36 1.19 -9.28
C TYR A 135 12.96 2.04 -8.16
N ALA A 136 12.75 1.63 -6.93
CA ALA A 136 13.37 2.17 -5.73
C ALA A 136 14.10 1.08 -4.94
N ASP A 137 14.94 1.50 -4.00
CA ASP A 137 15.59 0.58 -3.07
C ASP A 137 14.53 -0.12 -2.20
N SER A 138 14.68 -1.43 -2.05
CA SER A 138 13.78 -2.23 -1.22
C SER A 138 14.39 -2.43 0.17
N PRO A 139 13.63 -2.18 1.24
CA PRO A 139 14.14 -2.30 2.60
C PRO A 139 14.47 -3.75 2.99
N ASP A 140 13.72 -4.71 2.44
CA ASP A 140 13.85 -6.13 2.77
C ASP A 140 14.36 -6.94 1.57
N PRO A 141 15.30 -7.88 1.78
CA PRO A 141 15.70 -8.85 0.78
C PRO A 141 14.47 -9.67 0.32
N GLY A 142 14.34 -9.86 -1.00
CA GLY A 142 13.22 -10.60 -1.57
C GLY A 142 11.97 -9.78 -1.85
N THR A 143 11.98 -8.48 -1.57
CA THR A 143 10.94 -7.55 -1.98
C THR A 143 11.39 -6.67 -3.15
N VAL A 144 10.43 -6.05 -3.83
CA VAL A 144 10.66 -5.07 -4.88
C VAL A 144 9.87 -3.81 -4.57
N SER A 145 10.51 -2.67 -4.70
CA SER A 145 9.86 -1.38 -4.47
C SER A 145 9.73 -0.58 -5.76
N LEU A 146 8.55 0.01 -5.96
CA LEU A 146 8.25 0.97 -7.00
C LEU A 146 8.04 2.34 -6.37
N LYS A 147 8.78 3.33 -6.85
CA LYS A 147 8.49 4.74 -6.62
C LYS A 147 7.46 5.20 -7.64
N LEU A 148 6.34 5.68 -7.15
CA LEU A 148 5.22 6.21 -7.93
C LEU A 148 5.19 7.72 -7.73
N THR A 149 5.53 8.47 -8.77
CA THR A 149 5.49 9.94 -8.75
C THR A 149 4.21 10.41 -9.44
N PRO A 150 3.35 11.20 -8.78
CA PRO A 150 2.12 11.69 -9.37
C PRO A 150 2.38 12.48 -10.66
N ARG A 151 1.56 12.26 -11.69
CA ARG A 151 1.59 13.05 -12.93
C ARG A 151 1.00 14.44 -12.77
N LYS A 152 0.06 14.59 -11.83
CA LYS A 152 -0.48 15.88 -11.40
C LYS A 152 0.09 16.17 -10.01
N GLU A 153 0.38 17.44 -9.76
CA GLU A 153 0.90 17.84 -8.46
C GLU A 153 -0.10 17.55 -7.35
N GLU A 154 0.39 16.87 -6.29
CA GLU A 154 -0.39 16.54 -5.11
C GLU A 154 0.06 17.42 -3.94
N PRO A 155 -0.89 18.12 -3.26
CA PRO A 155 -0.52 19.01 -2.17
C PRO A 155 0.01 18.29 -0.93
N GLU A 156 -0.41 17.04 -0.70
CA GLU A 156 -0.13 16.30 0.51
C GLU A 156 1.19 15.53 0.48
N TYR A 157 1.67 15.12 -0.73
CA TYR A 157 2.88 14.31 -0.84
C TYR A 157 3.62 14.53 -2.17
N GLU A 158 4.90 14.15 -2.19
CA GLU A 158 5.75 14.22 -3.37
C GLU A 158 5.69 12.92 -4.19
N TYR A 159 5.76 11.77 -3.51
CA TYR A 159 5.70 10.46 -4.15
C TYR A 159 5.27 9.36 -3.16
N LEU A 160 4.91 8.23 -3.71
CA LEU A 160 4.64 7.00 -2.99
C LEU A 160 5.72 5.97 -3.29
N ILE A 161 6.04 5.10 -2.32
CA ILE A 161 6.80 3.86 -2.55
C ILE A 161 5.90 2.70 -2.20
N VAL A 162 5.68 1.82 -3.18
CA VAL A 162 4.94 0.57 -3.00
C VAL A 162 5.95 -0.56 -2.96
N THR A 163 6.09 -1.21 -1.81
CA THR A 163 6.93 -2.40 -1.65
C THR A 163 6.07 -3.64 -1.76
N ILE A 164 6.45 -4.54 -2.64
CA ILE A 164 5.68 -5.74 -2.98
C ILE A 164 6.53 -7.02 -2.88
N ASP A 165 5.86 -8.12 -2.69
CA ASP A 165 6.39 -9.45 -2.97
C ASP A 165 6.44 -9.63 -4.50
N PRO A 166 7.60 -9.90 -5.11
CA PRO A 166 7.74 -9.94 -6.58
C PRO A 166 7.04 -11.14 -7.23
N VAL A 167 6.73 -12.18 -6.49
CA VAL A 167 6.09 -13.40 -7.01
C VAL A 167 4.56 -13.27 -6.94
N THR A 168 4.05 -12.86 -5.79
CA THR A 168 2.61 -12.77 -5.54
C THR A 168 2.03 -11.39 -5.87
N LEU A 169 2.86 -10.37 -6.06
CA LEU A 169 2.51 -8.96 -6.18
C LEU A 169 1.71 -8.43 -4.99
N GLN A 170 1.80 -9.10 -3.84
CA GLN A 170 1.13 -8.66 -2.61
C GLN A 170 1.85 -7.45 -2.03
N ILE A 171 1.12 -6.39 -1.70
CA ILE A 171 1.69 -5.20 -1.07
C ILE A 171 2.13 -5.56 0.35
N ARG A 172 3.40 -5.27 0.64
CA ARG A 172 4.03 -5.42 1.95
C ARG A 172 4.11 -4.11 2.70
N ALA A 173 4.37 -3.02 1.97
CA ALA A 173 4.41 -1.69 2.57
C ALA A 173 4.00 -0.61 1.56
N LEU A 174 3.48 0.49 2.11
CA LEU A 174 3.24 1.75 1.39
C LEU A 174 3.93 2.87 2.16
N THR A 175 4.84 3.58 1.51
CA THR A 175 5.48 4.76 2.08
C THR A 175 5.07 5.99 1.29
N THR A 176 4.67 7.04 2.00
CA THR A 176 4.37 8.35 1.45
C THR A 176 5.44 9.32 1.89
N ARG A 177 6.09 10.01 0.95
CA ARG A 177 6.98 11.14 1.22
C ARG A 177 6.17 12.41 1.22
N ASP A 178 6.07 13.08 2.37
CA ASP A 178 5.44 14.41 2.45
C ASP A 178 6.36 15.51 1.88
N ARG A 179 5.77 16.70 1.68
CA ARG A 179 6.52 17.85 1.13
C ARG A 179 7.51 18.48 2.13
N GLN A 180 7.42 18.14 3.41
CA GLN A 180 8.37 18.56 4.45
C GLN A 180 9.53 17.56 4.61
N GLY A 181 9.57 16.52 3.78
CA GLY A 181 10.59 15.48 3.81
C GLY A 181 10.37 14.42 4.89
N GLY A 182 9.16 14.30 5.40
CA GLY A 182 8.76 13.21 6.30
C GLY A 182 8.33 11.96 5.52
N ASP A 183 8.52 10.78 6.11
CA ASP A 183 8.07 9.50 5.59
C ASP A 183 6.99 8.91 6.48
N SER A 184 5.83 8.64 5.90
CA SER A 184 4.74 7.89 6.50
C SER A 184 4.69 6.49 5.87
N THR A 185 5.01 5.46 6.65
CA THR A 185 5.09 4.08 6.17
C THR A 185 4.06 3.19 6.84
N LEU A 186 3.22 2.56 6.04
CA LEU A 186 2.30 1.49 6.44
C LEU A 186 2.92 0.14 6.04
N THR A 187 3.25 -0.70 7.00
CA THR A 187 3.73 -2.07 6.77
C THR A 187 2.60 -3.04 7.11
N PHE A 188 2.32 -3.98 6.19
CA PHE A 188 1.21 -4.92 6.33
C PHE A 188 1.71 -6.33 6.65
N SER A 189 0.98 -7.01 7.53
CA SER A 189 1.17 -8.42 7.87
C SER A 189 -0.18 -9.13 7.94
N ASN A 190 -0.17 -10.47 7.96
CA ASN A 190 -1.38 -11.31 8.05
C ASN A 190 -2.46 -10.95 7.00
N LEU A 191 -2.03 -10.51 5.82
CA LEU A 191 -2.94 -10.05 4.76
C LEU A 191 -3.72 -11.24 4.18
N GLN A 192 -5.04 -11.13 4.21
CA GLN A 192 -6.00 -12.11 3.69
C GLN A 192 -6.93 -11.45 2.70
N GLU A 193 -6.97 -11.96 1.49
CA GLU A 193 -7.75 -11.42 0.37
C GLU A 193 -9.01 -12.23 0.08
N ASN A 194 -10.05 -11.57 -0.45
CA ASN A 194 -11.27 -12.18 -0.95
C ASN A 194 -12.00 -13.05 0.09
N ARG A 195 -12.12 -12.55 1.32
CA ARG A 195 -12.77 -13.24 2.45
C ARG A 195 -14.29 -13.03 2.50
N GLY A 196 -14.85 -12.21 1.62
CA GLY A 196 -16.28 -11.94 1.57
C GLY A 196 -16.78 -11.06 2.71
N LEU A 197 -16.06 -9.96 2.99
CA LEU A 197 -16.43 -9.05 4.09
C LEU A 197 -17.84 -8.51 3.92
N ALA A 198 -18.65 -8.59 4.99
CA ALA A 198 -20.00 -8.08 5.00
C ALA A 198 -20.02 -6.55 5.02
N ASP A 199 -20.98 -5.91 4.32
CA ASP A 199 -21.09 -4.45 4.24
C ASP A 199 -21.27 -3.77 5.60
N LYS A 200 -21.90 -4.44 6.55
CA LYS A 200 -22.09 -3.95 7.93
C LYS A 200 -20.79 -3.66 8.66
N VAL A 201 -19.67 -4.28 8.25
CA VAL A 201 -18.34 -4.01 8.82
C VAL A 201 -17.93 -2.56 8.58
N PHE A 202 -18.40 -1.94 7.51
CA PHE A 202 -18.06 -0.58 7.09
C PHE A 202 -19.13 0.45 7.50
N ALA A 203 -20.14 0.05 8.27
CA ALA A 203 -21.09 0.98 8.85
C ALA A 203 -20.50 1.58 10.13
N PHE A 204 -20.52 2.92 10.23
CA PHE A 204 -20.10 3.63 11.44
C PHE A 204 -21.32 4.22 12.14
N LEU A 205 -21.47 3.85 13.41
CA LEU A 205 -22.51 4.42 14.29
C LEU A 205 -21.85 5.43 15.22
N ILE A 206 -22.24 6.70 15.09
CA ILE A 206 -21.72 7.77 15.94
C ILE A 206 -22.11 7.49 17.40
N PRO A 207 -21.13 7.38 18.32
CA PRO A 207 -21.44 7.12 19.72
C PRO A 207 -22.21 8.28 20.36
N ARG A 208 -23.00 8.01 21.39
CA ARG A 208 -23.72 9.05 22.12
C ARG A 208 -22.76 9.96 22.86
N GLY A 209 -23.05 11.27 22.86
CA GLY A 209 -22.25 12.25 23.61
C GLY A 209 -20.90 12.60 22.96
N VAL A 210 -20.75 12.30 21.69
CA VAL A 210 -19.58 12.65 20.86
C VAL A 210 -19.91 13.88 20.06
N GLU A 211 -18.97 14.83 19.99
CA GLU A 211 -19.06 16.00 19.12
C GLU A 211 -18.87 15.58 17.65
N VAL A 212 -19.74 16.05 16.78
CA VAL A 212 -19.66 15.79 15.33
C VAL A 212 -19.20 17.05 14.62
N ILE A 213 -17.98 16.98 14.07
CA ILE A 213 -17.42 18.03 13.23
C ILE A 213 -17.63 17.61 11.78
N THR A 214 -18.33 18.43 11.01
CA THR A 214 -18.49 18.19 9.57
C THR A 214 -17.51 19.08 8.86
N ASP A 215 -16.65 18.48 8.04
CA ASP A 215 -15.72 19.21 7.18
C ASP A 215 -16.56 20.01 6.18
N GLY A 216 -16.62 21.31 6.40
CA GLY A 216 -17.54 22.19 5.67
C GLY A 216 -17.08 22.41 4.26
N THR A 217 -17.54 21.59 3.33
CA THR A 217 -17.84 22.08 2.00
C THR A 217 -19.14 22.89 2.09
N SER A 218 -19.05 24.06 2.69
CA SER A 218 -20.05 25.13 2.46
C SER A 218 -20.09 25.38 0.95
N LYS A 219 -21.32 25.31 0.43
CA LYS A 219 -21.68 25.61 -0.97
C LYS A 219 -21.00 26.84 -1.54
#